data_7573cf75a813b8a84ee2c17eafab564c
#
_entry.id   7573cf75a813b8a84ee2c17eafab564c
#
_cell.length_a   1.000
_cell.length_b   1.000
_cell.length_c   1.000
_cell.angle_alpha   90.00
_cell.angle_beta   90.00
_cell.angle_gamma   90.00
#
_symmetry.space_group_name_H-M   'P 1'
#
loop_
_entity.id
_entity.type
_entity.pdbx_description
1 polymer ?
#
loop_
_entity_poly.entity_id
_entity_poly.type
_entity_poly.pdbx_seq_one_letter_code
_entity_poly.pdbx_strand_id
1 'polypeptide(L)'
;MDFLQYKVYLNDIDDDCSVHGETTVGVNFKNELVVTYHYFNDECHRYDQQTTAVVDEDDTITLARRFRVEVPELPEKLNEKFGSNAYYCNPDEAEAIFTNVLDYIIEVGLRFKLK
;
A
#
# COMPACT_ATOMS: atom_id res chain seq x y z
N MET A 1 -1.35 16.96 5.67
CA MET A 1 -0.33 15.98 5.29
C MET A 1 -0.48 14.76 6.20
N ASP A 2 -0.86 13.63 5.60
CA ASP A 2 -1.04 12.41 6.39
C ASP A 2 0.33 11.79 6.69
N PHE A 3 0.66 11.73 7.96
CA PHE A 3 1.90 11.16 8.41
C PHE A 3 1.70 9.67 8.64
N LEU A 4 2.38 8.82 7.87
CA LEU A 4 2.27 7.38 8.04
C LEU A 4 3.32 6.87 9.02
N GLN A 5 2.85 6.08 9.99
CA GLN A 5 3.72 5.33 10.90
C GLN A 5 3.87 3.91 10.35
N TYR A 6 5.00 3.28 10.62
CA TYR A 6 5.24 1.87 10.24
C TYR A 6 5.09 1.65 8.74
N LYS A 7 5.50 2.64 7.93
CA LYS A 7 5.39 2.56 6.47
C LYS A 7 6.32 1.48 5.91
N VAL A 8 5.77 0.60 5.08
CA VAL A 8 6.52 -0.49 4.44
C VAL A 8 6.26 -0.44 2.94
N TYR A 9 7.33 -0.62 2.15
CA TYR A 9 7.24 -0.72 0.70
C TYR A 9 6.97 -2.16 0.31
N LEU A 10 5.97 -2.39 -0.53
CA LEU A 10 5.59 -3.73 -1.00
C LEU A 10 6.31 -4.13 -2.29
N ASN A 11 7.04 -3.22 -2.89
CA ASN A 11 7.90 -3.51 -4.04
C ASN A 11 9.20 -2.73 -3.90
N ASP A 12 10.24 -3.19 -4.61
CA ASP A 12 11.53 -2.51 -4.58
C ASP A 12 11.47 -1.24 -5.43
N ILE A 13 12.16 -0.20 -4.97
CA ILE A 13 12.26 1.07 -5.68
C ILE A 13 13.67 1.20 -6.24
N ASP A 14 13.78 1.61 -7.50
CA ASP A 14 15.06 1.89 -8.14
C ASP A 14 15.02 3.28 -8.76
N ASP A 15 16.00 4.07 -8.44
CA ASP A 15 16.09 5.45 -8.92
C ASP A 15 16.54 5.55 -10.37
N ASP A 16 16.97 4.44 -10.97
CA ASP A 16 17.47 4.43 -12.34
C ASP A 16 16.39 4.36 -13.42
N CYS A 17 15.13 4.27 -13.02
CA CYS A 17 14.01 4.17 -13.96
C CYS A 17 13.36 5.52 -14.18
N SER A 18 13.15 5.91 -15.44
CA SER A 18 12.43 7.15 -15.76
C SER A 18 10.92 7.03 -15.43
N VAL A 19 10.40 5.82 -15.45
CA VAL A 19 9.01 5.51 -15.09
C VAL A 19 9.04 4.39 -14.07
N HIS A 20 8.38 4.58 -12.94
CA HIS A 20 8.29 3.52 -11.93
C HIS A 20 7.02 3.67 -11.09
N GLY A 21 6.67 2.59 -10.41
CA GLY A 21 5.53 2.54 -9.49
C GLY A 21 5.95 2.09 -8.12
N GLU A 22 5.23 2.57 -7.12
CA GLU A 22 5.51 2.28 -5.72
C GLU A 22 4.21 1.96 -5.00
N THR A 23 4.14 0.80 -4.34
CA THR A 23 3.02 0.44 -3.48
C THR A 23 3.50 0.35 -2.05
N THR A 24 2.86 1.11 -1.17
CA THR A 24 3.23 1.17 0.25
C THR A 24 2.02 0.93 1.12
N VAL A 25 2.28 0.44 2.33
CA VAL A 25 1.27 0.34 3.39
C VAL A 25 1.82 1.00 4.64
N GLY A 26 0.94 1.56 5.43
CA GLY A 26 1.31 2.19 6.69
C GLY A 26 0.07 2.43 7.53
N VAL A 27 0.26 3.01 8.70
CA VAL A 27 -0.83 3.33 9.63
C VAL A 27 -0.75 4.81 9.96
N ASN A 28 -1.88 5.52 9.89
CA ASN A 28 -1.92 6.93 10.24
C ASN A 28 -2.19 7.12 11.74
N PHE A 29 -2.28 8.37 12.18
CA PHE A 29 -2.49 8.68 13.62
C PHE A 29 -3.84 8.23 14.14
N LYS A 30 -4.79 7.94 13.27
CA LYS A 30 -6.11 7.46 13.67
C LYS A 30 -6.17 5.93 13.72
N ASN A 31 -5.03 5.25 13.63
CA ASN A 31 -4.95 3.79 13.53
C ASN A 31 -5.67 3.23 12.32
N GLU A 32 -5.73 4.01 11.25
CA GLU A 32 -6.29 3.57 9.98
C GLU A 32 -5.18 3.03 9.08
N LEU A 33 -5.40 1.88 8.48
CA LEU A 33 -4.47 1.33 7.50
C LEU A 33 -4.57 2.15 6.22
N VAL A 34 -3.43 2.57 5.70
CA VAL A 34 -3.35 3.36 4.47
C VAL A 34 -2.52 2.59 3.45
N VAL A 35 -3.11 2.30 2.30
CA VAL A 35 -2.44 1.62 1.20
C VAL A 35 -2.37 2.62 0.05
N THR A 36 -1.17 2.84 -0.46
CA THR A 36 -0.95 3.85 -1.50
C THR A 36 -0.21 3.24 -2.69
N TYR A 37 -0.70 3.54 -3.89
CA TYR A 37 0.01 3.32 -5.13
C TYR A 37 0.41 4.67 -5.70
N HIS A 38 1.68 4.82 -6.05
CA HIS A 38 2.21 6.05 -6.62
C HIS A 38 2.93 5.74 -7.93
N TYR A 39 2.46 6.35 -9.02
CA TYR A 39 3.09 6.29 -10.33
C TYR A 39 3.96 7.50 -10.52
N PHE A 40 5.22 7.29 -10.83
CA PHE A 40 6.21 8.35 -11.06
C PHE A 40 6.65 8.36 -12.53
N ASN A 41 6.71 9.54 -13.12
CA ASN A 41 7.26 9.71 -14.45
C ASN A 41 8.28 10.87 -14.41
N ASP A 42 9.56 10.53 -14.41
CA ASP A 42 10.64 11.51 -14.29
C ASP A 42 10.80 12.38 -15.54
N GLU A 43 10.31 11.91 -16.69
CA GLU A 43 10.35 12.68 -17.93
C GLU A 43 9.23 13.71 -18.00
N CYS A 44 8.09 13.46 -17.38
CA CYS A 44 6.96 14.36 -17.38
C CYS A 44 6.15 14.22 -16.10
N HIS A 45 6.40 15.07 -15.12
CA HIS A 45 5.74 15.03 -13.81
C HIS A 45 4.23 15.23 -13.89
N ARG A 46 3.70 15.69 -15.03
CA ARG A 46 2.26 15.82 -15.21
C ARG A 46 1.55 14.47 -15.22
N TYR A 47 2.28 13.39 -15.46
CA TYR A 47 1.71 12.05 -15.45
C TYR A 47 1.85 11.35 -14.11
N ASP A 48 2.48 11.98 -13.11
CA ASP A 48 2.56 11.43 -11.77
C ASP A 48 1.13 11.27 -11.23
N GLN A 49 0.84 10.11 -10.67
CA GLN A 49 -0.47 9.81 -10.09
C GLN A 49 -0.31 9.12 -8.75
N GLN A 50 -1.24 9.40 -7.86
CA GLN A 50 -1.26 8.75 -6.56
C GLN A 50 -2.68 8.34 -6.24
N THR A 51 -2.84 7.07 -5.86
CA THR A 51 -4.12 6.53 -5.41
C THR A 51 -3.94 6.02 -4.00
N THR A 52 -4.79 6.45 -3.09
CA THR A 52 -4.71 6.09 -1.67
C THR A 52 -6.02 5.43 -1.25
N ALA A 53 -5.91 4.29 -0.59
CA ALA A 53 -7.03 3.60 0.03
C ALA A 53 -6.86 3.64 1.55
N VAL A 54 -7.91 3.98 2.26
CA VAL A 54 -7.89 4.10 3.72
C VAL A 54 -8.92 3.13 4.30
N VAL A 55 -8.46 2.28 5.21
CA VAL A 55 -9.30 1.35 5.98
C VAL A 55 -9.52 1.96 7.35
N ASP A 56 -10.76 2.10 7.80
CA ASP A 56 -11.04 2.74 9.09
C ASP A 56 -10.44 1.96 10.27
N GLU A 57 -10.45 2.58 11.45
CA GLU A 57 -9.82 1.99 12.64
C GLU A 57 -10.39 0.62 12.98
N ASP A 58 -11.72 0.49 12.99
CA ASP A 58 -12.36 -0.76 13.37
C ASP A 58 -12.00 -1.90 12.42
N ASP A 59 -12.03 -1.65 11.14
CA ASP A 59 -11.68 -2.64 10.12
C ASP A 59 -10.18 -2.93 10.15
N THR A 60 -9.36 -1.92 10.44
CA THR A 60 -7.91 -2.12 10.59
C THR A 60 -7.61 -3.05 11.76
N ILE A 61 -8.27 -2.86 12.90
CA ILE A 61 -8.12 -3.73 14.06
C ILE A 61 -8.57 -5.15 13.72
N THR A 62 -9.69 -5.29 13.02
CA THR A 62 -10.21 -6.59 12.59
C THR A 62 -9.20 -7.30 11.69
N LEU A 63 -8.61 -6.58 10.75
CA LEU A 63 -7.61 -7.15 9.84
C LEU A 63 -6.36 -7.58 10.61
N ALA A 64 -5.88 -6.77 11.56
CA ALA A 64 -4.73 -7.13 12.38
C ALA A 64 -5.00 -8.41 13.18
N ARG A 65 -6.20 -8.55 13.76
CA ARG A 65 -6.58 -9.74 14.48
C ARG A 65 -6.60 -10.98 13.58
N ARG A 66 -7.01 -10.80 12.33
CA ARG A 66 -7.01 -11.89 11.35
C ARG A 66 -5.59 -12.41 11.10
N PHE A 67 -4.59 -11.52 11.12
CA PHE A 67 -3.18 -11.89 11.02
C PHE A 67 -2.55 -12.24 12.37
N ARG A 68 -3.31 -12.12 13.47
CA ARG A 68 -2.86 -12.41 14.85
C ARG A 68 -1.70 -11.49 15.26
N VAL A 69 -1.80 -10.22 14.90
CA VAL A 69 -0.79 -9.21 15.22
C VAL A 69 -1.46 -7.95 15.76
N GLU A 70 -0.65 -7.07 16.32
CA GLU A 70 -1.09 -5.73 16.68
C GLU A 70 -1.11 -4.82 15.45
N VAL A 71 -1.87 -3.72 15.51
CA VAL A 71 -1.99 -2.80 14.38
C VAL A 71 -0.63 -2.32 13.86
N PRO A 72 0.36 -1.94 14.70
CA PRO A 72 1.67 -1.53 14.20
C PRO A 72 2.42 -2.60 13.41
N GLU A 73 2.11 -3.87 13.62
CA GLU A 73 2.75 -5.00 12.93
C GLU A 73 2.04 -5.35 11.62
N LEU A 74 0.85 -4.79 11.39
CA LEU A 74 0.03 -5.14 10.22
C LEU A 74 0.72 -4.81 8.90
N PRO A 75 1.36 -3.63 8.72
CA PRO A 75 2.04 -3.35 7.45
C PRO A 75 3.09 -4.40 7.08
N GLU A 76 3.87 -4.87 8.05
CA GLU A 76 4.89 -5.89 7.81
C GLU A 76 4.24 -7.23 7.41
N LYS A 77 3.11 -7.58 8.01
CA LYS A 77 2.38 -8.80 7.65
C LYS A 77 1.82 -8.72 6.23
N LEU A 78 1.35 -7.56 5.83
CA LEU A 78 0.90 -7.36 4.47
C LEU A 78 2.06 -7.46 3.48
N ASN A 79 3.24 -6.98 3.86
CA ASN A 79 4.43 -7.13 3.05
C ASN A 79 4.81 -8.61 2.89
N GLU A 80 4.74 -9.39 3.96
CA GLU A 80 5.03 -10.83 3.89
C GLU A 80 4.08 -11.55 2.93
N LYS A 81 2.82 -11.13 2.88
CA LYS A 81 1.80 -11.79 2.06
C LYS A 81 1.79 -11.29 0.61
N PHE A 82 1.93 -9.99 0.39
CA PHE A 82 1.73 -9.35 -0.91
C PHE A 82 3.01 -8.73 -1.48
N GLY A 83 4.02 -8.53 -0.66
CA GLY A 83 5.26 -7.94 -1.12
C GLY A 83 5.93 -8.80 -2.18
N SER A 84 6.62 -8.14 -3.09
CA SER A 84 7.25 -8.81 -4.22
C SER A 84 8.59 -8.14 -4.52
N ASN A 85 9.56 -8.95 -4.96
CA ASN A 85 10.82 -8.45 -5.51
C ASN A 85 10.63 -8.03 -6.98
N ALA A 86 9.39 -7.83 -7.39
CA ALA A 86 9.06 -7.42 -8.74
C ALA A 86 9.79 -6.14 -9.11
N TYR A 87 10.22 -6.06 -10.35
CA TYR A 87 10.96 -4.93 -10.89
C TYR A 87 10.10 -3.67 -10.80
N TYR A 88 10.59 -2.70 -10.07
CA TYR A 88 9.94 -1.42 -9.89
C TYR A 88 9.92 -0.58 -11.16
N CYS A 89 10.70 -0.93 -12.17
CA CYS A 89 10.59 -0.32 -13.49
C CYS A 89 9.32 -0.72 -14.23
N ASN A 90 8.50 -1.56 -13.61
CA ASN A 90 7.21 -1.94 -14.16
C ASN A 90 6.10 -1.44 -13.24
N PRO A 91 5.53 -0.22 -13.51
CA PRO A 91 4.45 0.31 -12.69
C PRO A 91 3.22 -0.60 -12.65
N ASP A 92 3.00 -1.40 -13.69
CA ASP A 92 1.85 -2.32 -13.73
C ASP A 92 1.96 -3.39 -12.65
N GLU A 93 3.18 -3.86 -12.35
CA GLU A 93 3.37 -4.83 -11.28
C GLU A 93 3.12 -4.23 -9.91
N ALA A 94 3.57 -2.98 -9.68
CA ALA A 94 3.30 -2.28 -8.43
C ALA A 94 1.79 -2.04 -8.26
N GLU A 95 1.11 -1.68 -9.34
CA GLU A 95 -0.35 -1.51 -9.31
C GLU A 95 -1.05 -2.82 -9.02
N ALA A 96 -0.56 -3.93 -9.56
CA ALA A 96 -1.12 -5.25 -9.29
C ALA A 96 -1.02 -5.60 -7.81
N ILE A 97 0.09 -5.27 -7.14
CA ILE A 97 0.25 -5.48 -5.71
C ILE A 97 -0.80 -4.66 -4.95
N PHE A 98 -0.96 -3.39 -5.31
CA PHE A 98 -1.97 -2.51 -4.72
C PHE A 98 -3.37 -3.12 -4.86
N THR A 99 -3.73 -3.54 -6.07
CA THR A 99 -5.02 -4.15 -6.35
C THR A 99 -5.22 -5.43 -5.54
N ASN A 100 -4.20 -6.27 -5.44
CA ASN A 100 -4.27 -7.52 -4.68
C ASN A 100 -4.55 -7.27 -3.20
N VAL A 101 -3.93 -6.24 -2.62
CA VAL A 101 -4.19 -5.88 -1.22
C VAL A 101 -5.65 -5.45 -1.05
N LEU A 102 -6.15 -4.60 -1.94
CA LEU A 102 -7.53 -4.12 -1.86
C LEU A 102 -8.53 -5.25 -2.07
N ASP A 103 -8.27 -6.14 -3.02
CA ASP A 103 -9.13 -7.30 -3.26
C ASP A 103 -9.20 -8.20 -2.04
N TYR A 104 -8.07 -8.39 -1.36
CA TYR A 104 -8.04 -9.19 -0.13
C TYR A 104 -8.87 -8.54 0.98
N ILE A 105 -8.79 -7.21 1.12
CA ILE A 105 -9.59 -6.48 2.13
C ILE A 105 -11.08 -6.71 1.88
N ILE A 106 -11.51 -6.64 0.63
CA ILE A 106 -12.91 -6.90 0.26
C ILE A 106 -13.28 -8.35 0.49
N GLU A 107 -12.39 -9.28 0.12
CA GLU A 107 -12.62 -10.71 0.24
C GLU A 107 -12.87 -11.14 1.69
N VAL A 108 -12.20 -10.51 2.65
CA VAL A 108 -12.39 -10.81 4.07
C VAL A 108 -13.53 -10.01 4.70
N GLY A 109 -14.31 -9.28 3.90
CA GLY A 109 -15.52 -8.59 4.34
C GLY A 109 -15.29 -7.21 4.91
N LEU A 110 -14.12 -6.63 4.70
CA LEU A 110 -13.80 -5.29 5.18
C LEU A 110 -13.97 -4.26 4.06
N ARG A 111 -13.86 -2.99 4.41
CA ARG A 111 -14.07 -1.88 3.48
C ARG A 111 -12.91 -0.91 3.51
N PHE A 112 -12.77 -0.17 2.43
CA PHE A 112 -11.81 0.93 2.33
C PHE A 112 -12.44 2.08 1.56
N LYS A 113 -11.85 3.28 1.72
CA LYS A 113 -12.24 4.46 0.95
C LYS A 113 -11.08 4.92 0.10
N LEU A 114 -11.33 5.21 -1.16
CA LEU A 114 -10.32 5.80 -2.04
C LEU A 114 -10.31 7.31 -1.86
N LYS A 115 -9.12 7.87 -1.85
CA LYS A 115 -8.91 9.32 -1.75
C LYS A 115 -8.07 9.85 -2.87
#